data_7a1413e3deb39ce48aef4d6ade95e2ac
#
_entry.id   7a1413e3deb39ce48aef4d6ade95e2ac
#
_cell.length_a   1.000
_cell.length_b   1.000
_cell.length_c   1.000
_cell.angle_alpha   90.00
_cell.angle_beta   90.00
_cell.angle_gamma   90.00
#
_symmetry.space_group_name_H-M   'P 1'
#
loop_
_entity.id
_entity.type
_entity.pdbx_description
1 polymer ?
#
loop_
_entity_poly.entity_id
_entity_poly.type
_entity_poly.pdbx_seq_one_letter_code
_entity_poly.pdbx_strand_id
1 'polypeptide(L)'
;REESFSKATELYENLVKGINKDDLGIVFSYPNDVTKSEKKNLQNLPGSIFSKQETNLGVIGAGNHAVMTFLPALKKIKGVGLKTLVSKTSVKANHISKKFSFNNCSTNKEDIFSDEEITHVISLERHSDHLETIKKSILSKKNLLIEKPLCTSRKELDEIKKLINEINQLPFILVGHNRRYSQIIKELIKKIDYQSPMMINVSINAGKIDKDHWLYSKEEGGNRIISECSHFIDMIKFISKSKINKISANGLGSSEVKFENFSSTFSHDDGSVSSLMYFSEGSR
;
A
#
# COMPACT_ATOMS: atom_id res chain seq x y z
N ARG A 1 4.80 33.41 -27.47
CA ARG A 1 4.97 32.79 -28.79
C ARG A 1 4.58 31.31 -28.71
N GLU A 2 3.84 30.80 -29.70
CA GLU A 2 3.49 29.39 -29.82
C GLU A 2 4.37 28.70 -30.88
N GLU A 3 4.89 27.53 -30.52
CA GLU A 3 5.77 26.75 -31.38
C GLU A 3 5.49 25.26 -31.27
N SER A 4 5.79 24.48 -32.31
CA SER A 4 5.68 23.04 -32.26
C SER A 4 6.72 22.44 -31.29
N PHE A 5 6.32 21.44 -30.51
CA PHE A 5 7.23 20.72 -29.60
C PHE A 5 8.44 20.09 -30.33
N SER A 6 8.29 19.77 -31.62
CA SER A 6 9.41 19.26 -32.43
C SER A 6 10.58 20.20 -32.53
N LYS A 7 10.37 21.50 -32.30
CA LYS A 7 11.41 22.55 -32.30
C LYS A 7 11.98 22.86 -30.92
N ALA A 8 11.57 22.10 -29.88
CA ALA A 8 11.94 22.42 -28.50
C ALA A 8 13.46 22.52 -28.30
N THR A 9 14.24 21.57 -28.81
CA THR A 9 15.71 21.55 -28.67
C THR A 9 16.36 22.79 -29.30
N GLU A 10 15.98 23.11 -30.51
CA GLU A 10 16.48 24.28 -31.23
C GLU A 10 16.16 25.58 -30.46
N LEU A 11 14.93 25.69 -29.96
CA LEU A 11 14.49 26.89 -29.22
C LEU A 11 15.22 27.03 -27.88
N TYR A 12 15.49 25.96 -27.18
CA TYR A 12 16.32 26.00 -25.97
C TYR A 12 17.77 26.41 -26.26
N GLU A 13 18.37 25.90 -27.34
CA GLU A 13 19.71 26.34 -27.76
C GLU A 13 19.74 27.82 -28.11
N ASN A 14 18.70 28.30 -28.79
CA ASN A 14 18.58 29.72 -29.14
C ASN A 14 18.42 30.60 -27.90
N LEU A 15 17.64 30.19 -26.91
CA LEU A 15 17.50 30.87 -25.62
C LEU A 15 18.84 30.94 -24.87
N VAL A 16 19.61 29.86 -24.83
CA VAL A 16 20.94 29.83 -24.20
C VAL A 16 21.91 30.77 -24.91
N LYS A 17 21.83 30.87 -26.24
CA LYS A 17 22.63 31.79 -27.05
C LYS A 17 22.16 33.26 -26.98
N GLY A 18 21.07 33.52 -26.26
CA GLY A 18 20.49 34.86 -26.11
C GLY A 18 19.75 35.36 -27.37
N ILE A 19 19.38 34.48 -28.28
CA ILE A 19 18.52 34.75 -29.42
C ILE A 19 17.07 34.71 -28.93
N ASN A 20 16.21 35.62 -29.35
CA ASN A 20 14.79 35.76 -28.93
C ASN A 20 14.62 36.24 -27.47
N LYS A 21 15.42 37.20 -27.03
CA LYS A 21 15.33 37.77 -25.66
C LYS A 21 14.00 38.49 -25.37
N ASP A 22 13.26 38.86 -26.40
CA ASP A 22 12.01 39.60 -26.29
C ASP A 22 10.77 38.70 -26.11
N ASP A 23 10.94 37.38 -26.21
CA ASP A 23 9.85 36.42 -25.94
C ASP A 23 9.58 36.33 -24.44
N LEU A 24 8.40 36.75 -23.99
CA LEU A 24 7.94 36.64 -22.60
C LEU A 24 7.74 35.19 -22.16
N GLY A 25 7.54 34.28 -23.11
CA GLY A 25 7.39 32.86 -22.90
C GLY A 25 7.14 32.12 -24.21
N ILE A 26 7.45 30.83 -24.22
CA ILE A 26 7.19 29.91 -25.34
C ILE A 26 6.22 28.83 -24.89
N VAL A 27 5.10 28.73 -25.60
CA VAL A 27 4.13 27.66 -25.42
C VAL A 27 4.32 26.63 -26.51
N PHE A 28 4.46 25.37 -26.14
CA PHE A 28 4.60 24.30 -27.11
C PHE A 28 3.25 23.68 -27.43
N SER A 29 2.92 23.62 -28.71
CA SER A 29 1.82 22.81 -29.22
C SER A 29 2.28 21.39 -29.53
N TYR A 30 1.50 20.42 -29.13
CA TYR A 30 1.72 19.01 -29.42
C TYR A 30 0.78 18.56 -30.53
N PRO A 31 1.25 17.69 -31.45
CA PRO A 31 0.36 17.17 -32.49
C PRO A 31 -0.80 16.39 -31.86
N ASN A 32 -2.02 16.65 -32.33
CA ASN A 32 -3.23 15.96 -31.85
C ASN A 32 -3.25 14.47 -32.21
N ASP A 33 -2.52 14.05 -33.21
CA ASP A 33 -2.30 12.65 -33.56
C ASP A 33 -1.12 12.08 -32.77
N VAL A 34 -1.33 11.83 -31.50
CA VAL A 34 -0.53 10.84 -30.79
C VAL A 34 -1.02 9.48 -31.32
N THR A 35 -0.51 9.04 -32.46
CA THR A 35 -0.44 7.61 -32.75
C THR A 35 0.06 6.97 -31.47
N LYS A 36 -0.71 6.05 -30.90
CA LYS A 36 -0.31 5.27 -29.74
C LYS A 36 0.97 4.52 -30.11
N SER A 37 2.11 5.21 -30.07
CA SER A 37 3.38 4.50 -29.97
C SER A 37 3.20 3.64 -28.73
N GLU A 38 3.38 2.34 -28.87
CA GLU A 38 3.40 1.41 -27.75
C GLU A 38 4.39 2.00 -26.75
N LYS A 39 3.84 2.68 -25.73
CA LYS A 39 4.65 3.25 -24.67
C LYS A 39 5.25 2.05 -23.98
N LYS A 40 6.51 1.75 -24.23
CA LYS A 40 7.28 0.84 -23.38
C LYS A 40 7.33 1.47 -22.00
N ASN A 41 6.32 1.13 -21.19
CA ASN A 41 6.24 1.61 -19.80
C ASN A 41 7.39 1.02 -18.96
N LEU A 42 7.86 -0.17 -19.35
CA LEU A 42 8.97 -0.86 -18.70
C LEU A 42 10.31 -0.31 -19.22
N GLN A 43 11.12 0.21 -18.30
CA GLN A 43 12.46 0.71 -18.57
C GLN A 43 13.49 -0.13 -17.79
N ASN A 44 14.44 -0.73 -18.52
CA ASN A 44 15.61 -1.33 -17.92
C ASN A 44 16.55 -0.23 -17.43
N LEU A 45 17.06 -0.34 -16.22
CA LEU A 45 18.00 0.63 -15.66
C LEU A 45 19.41 0.31 -16.11
N PRO A 46 20.14 1.28 -16.71
CA PRO A 46 21.52 1.05 -17.13
C PRO A 46 22.41 0.60 -15.97
N GLY A 47 23.23 -0.42 -16.20
CA GLY A 47 24.17 -0.93 -15.21
C GLY A 47 23.56 -1.81 -14.11
N SER A 48 22.25 -2.07 -14.13
CA SER A 48 21.65 -3.05 -13.22
C SER A 48 21.95 -4.47 -13.70
N ILE A 49 22.63 -5.25 -12.89
CA ILE A 49 22.80 -6.68 -13.11
C ILE A 49 21.79 -7.39 -12.22
N PHE A 50 20.71 -7.89 -12.84
CA PHE A 50 19.73 -8.69 -12.12
C PHE A 50 20.29 -10.11 -11.94
N SER A 51 20.54 -10.48 -10.69
CA SER A 51 20.84 -11.87 -10.33
C SER A 51 19.51 -12.51 -9.92
N LYS A 52 19.05 -13.48 -10.70
CA LYS A 52 17.83 -14.23 -10.38
C LYS A 52 18.00 -14.91 -9.02
N GLN A 53 17.11 -14.59 -8.10
CA GLN A 53 17.02 -15.18 -6.77
C GLN A 53 15.82 -16.14 -6.72
N GLU A 54 15.72 -16.94 -5.66
CA GLU A 54 14.51 -17.74 -5.40
C GLU A 54 13.27 -16.86 -5.24
N THR A 55 13.45 -15.69 -4.60
CA THR A 55 12.39 -14.69 -4.40
C THR A 55 12.70 -13.45 -5.21
N ASN A 56 11.99 -13.26 -6.31
CA ASN A 56 12.08 -12.06 -7.14
C ASN A 56 10.85 -11.19 -6.94
N LEU A 57 11.08 -9.92 -6.61
CA LEU A 57 10.04 -8.99 -6.20
C LEU A 57 9.68 -7.99 -7.29
N GLY A 58 8.35 -7.86 -7.52
CA GLY A 58 7.75 -6.67 -8.06
C GLY A 58 7.19 -5.81 -6.93
N VAL A 59 7.48 -4.52 -6.93
CA VAL A 59 6.98 -3.59 -5.91
C VAL A 59 6.09 -2.55 -6.58
N ILE A 60 4.87 -2.39 -6.09
CA ILE A 60 3.91 -1.42 -6.58
C ILE A 60 3.72 -0.34 -5.50
N GLY A 61 3.99 0.91 -5.87
CA GLY A 61 3.91 2.03 -4.96
C GLY A 61 5.28 2.52 -4.45
N ALA A 62 5.53 3.81 -4.63
CA ALA A 62 6.73 4.52 -4.19
C ALA A 62 6.36 5.74 -3.32
N GLY A 63 5.37 5.59 -2.43
CA GLY A 63 4.93 6.61 -1.48
C GLY A 63 5.95 6.84 -0.36
N ASN A 64 5.66 7.78 0.56
CA ASN A 64 6.55 8.10 1.67
C ASN A 64 6.83 6.87 2.56
N HIS A 65 5.80 6.08 2.88
CA HIS A 65 5.98 4.85 3.65
C HIS A 65 6.93 3.85 2.95
N ALA A 66 6.76 3.66 1.64
CA ALA A 66 7.64 2.81 0.86
C ALA A 66 9.10 3.26 0.95
N VAL A 67 9.35 4.54 0.70
CA VAL A 67 10.72 5.11 0.56
C VAL A 67 11.42 5.28 1.91
N MET A 68 10.70 5.68 2.96
CA MET A 68 11.27 6.01 4.26
C MET A 68 11.39 4.78 5.18
N THR A 69 10.53 3.79 5.01
CA THR A 69 10.43 2.68 5.95
C THR A 69 10.62 1.33 5.29
N PHE A 70 9.80 1.02 4.28
CA PHE A 70 9.69 -0.34 3.75
C PHE A 70 10.91 -0.75 2.89
N LEU A 71 11.25 0.02 1.86
CA LEU A 71 12.36 -0.28 0.96
C LEU A 71 13.73 -0.30 1.67
N PRO A 72 14.04 0.61 2.61
CA PRO A 72 15.25 0.51 3.42
C PRO A 72 15.35 -0.78 4.25
N ALA A 73 14.23 -1.26 4.78
CA ALA A 73 14.18 -2.53 5.51
C ALA A 73 14.34 -3.72 4.56
N LEU A 74 13.64 -3.69 3.43
CA LEU A 74 13.67 -4.74 2.40
C LEU A 74 15.09 -4.94 1.83
N LYS A 75 15.82 -3.85 1.61
CA LYS A 75 17.21 -3.91 1.10
C LYS A 75 18.19 -4.65 2.03
N LYS A 76 17.85 -4.81 3.32
CA LYS A 76 18.67 -5.55 4.29
C LYS A 76 18.45 -7.06 4.24
N ILE A 77 17.41 -7.52 3.53
CA ILE A 77 17.05 -8.93 3.44
C ILE A 77 17.89 -9.57 2.33
N LYS A 78 18.65 -10.62 2.67
CA LYS A 78 19.45 -11.38 1.72
C LYS A 78 18.59 -12.39 0.96
N GLY A 79 18.99 -12.76 -0.26
CA GLY A 79 18.27 -13.76 -1.07
C GLY A 79 17.02 -13.23 -1.76
N VAL A 80 16.83 -11.90 -1.78
CA VAL A 80 15.69 -11.23 -2.42
C VAL A 80 16.18 -10.40 -3.60
N GLY A 81 15.63 -10.67 -4.79
CA GLY A 81 15.88 -9.89 -6.00
C GLY A 81 14.84 -8.77 -6.19
N LEU A 82 15.30 -7.52 -6.26
CA LEU A 82 14.44 -6.37 -6.54
C LEU A 82 14.33 -6.17 -8.06
N LYS A 83 13.31 -6.78 -8.70
CA LYS A 83 13.22 -6.80 -10.15
C LYS A 83 12.57 -5.55 -10.71
N THR A 84 11.32 -5.26 -10.38
CA THR A 84 10.58 -4.16 -10.99
C THR A 84 9.89 -3.31 -9.94
N LEU A 85 10.05 -1.98 -10.02
CA LEU A 85 9.29 -1.01 -9.26
C LEU A 85 8.28 -0.30 -10.16
N VAL A 86 7.01 -0.29 -9.74
CA VAL A 86 5.95 0.46 -10.40
C VAL A 86 5.53 1.67 -9.56
N SER A 87 5.42 2.82 -10.19
CA SER A 87 4.91 4.05 -9.55
C SER A 87 4.07 4.86 -10.53
N LYS A 88 3.14 5.68 -10.01
CA LYS A 88 2.21 6.49 -10.83
C LYS A 88 2.90 7.43 -11.83
N THR A 89 4.15 7.83 -11.59
CA THR A 89 4.91 8.69 -12.49
C THR A 89 6.25 8.07 -12.84
N SER A 90 6.67 8.19 -14.10
CA SER A 90 7.94 7.65 -14.61
C SER A 90 9.16 8.26 -13.92
N VAL A 91 9.12 9.56 -13.63
CA VAL A 91 10.21 10.26 -12.93
C VAL A 91 10.45 9.66 -11.55
N LYS A 92 9.36 9.46 -10.78
CA LYS A 92 9.45 8.87 -9.45
C LYS A 92 9.85 7.40 -9.50
N ALA A 93 9.28 6.63 -10.43
CA ALA A 93 9.65 5.24 -10.64
C ALA A 93 11.16 5.11 -10.91
N ASN A 94 11.70 5.88 -11.85
CA ASN A 94 13.11 5.85 -12.22
C ASN A 94 14.03 6.26 -11.04
N HIS A 95 13.73 7.38 -10.38
CA HIS A 95 14.54 7.87 -9.27
C HIS A 95 14.61 6.86 -8.11
N ILE A 96 13.46 6.33 -7.69
CA ILE A 96 13.40 5.38 -6.56
C ILE A 96 13.99 4.02 -6.93
N SER A 97 13.77 3.56 -8.15
CA SER A 97 14.38 2.31 -8.63
C SER A 97 15.90 2.36 -8.63
N LYS A 98 16.49 3.47 -9.09
CA LYS A 98 17.95 3.68 -9.01
C LYS A 98 18.44 3.70 -7.57
N LYS A 99 17.76 4.44 -6.68
CA LYS A 99 18.12 4.57 -5.26
C LYS A 99 18.16 3.21 -4.54
N PHE A 100 17.22 2.32 -4.85
CA PHE A 100 17.10 1.01 -4.19
C PHE A 100 17.62 -0.16 -5.02
N SER A 101 18.22 0.11 -6.17
CA SER A 101 18.84 -0.89 -7.04
C SER A 101 17.86 -1.92 -7.61
N PHE A 102 16.67 -1.46 -8.01
CA PHE A 102 15.79 -2.27 -8.85
C PHE A 102 16.37 -2.42 -10.25
N ASN A 103 16.09 -3.55 -10.88
CA ASN A 103 16.51 -3.80 -12.26
C ASN A 103 15.70 -2.96 -13.27
N ASN A 104 14.41 -2.86 -13.05
CA ASN A 104 13.48 -2.19 -13.94
C ASN A 104 12.61 -1.17 -13.18
N CYS A 105 12.07 -0.21 -13.92
CA CYS A 105 10.99 0.65 -13.45
C CYS A 105 9.88 0.77 -14.48
N SER A 106 8.64 0.97 -14.02
CA SER A 106 7.47 1.13 -14.87
C SER A 106 6.41 2.03 -14.25
N THR A 107 5.44 2.43 -15.06
CA THR A 107 4.19 3.06 -14.63
C THR A 107 2.97 2.15 -14.81
N ASN A 108 3.17 0.95 -15.35
CA ASN A 108 2.11 -0.03 -15.58
C ASN A 108 2.30 -1.27 -14.69
N LYS A 109 1.28 -1.62 -13.92
CA LYS A 109 1.28 -2.81 -13.05
C LYS A 109 1.39 -4.13 -13.84
N GLU A 110 0.89 -4.16 -15.07
CA GLU A 110 0.96 -5.35 -15.93
C GLU A 110 2.38 -5.82 -16.16
N ASP A 111 3.35 -4.92 -16.17
CA ASP A 111 4.77 -5.28 -16.31
C ASP A 111 5.30 -6.14 -15.14
N ILE A 112 4.61 -6.12 -13.98
CA ILE A 112 4.88 -7.01 -12.86
C ILE A 112 4.11 -8.33 -13.00
N PHE A 113 2.83 -8.26 -13.35
CA PHE A 113 1.96 -9.43 -13.33
C PHE A 113 2.21 -10.37 -14.50
N SER A 114 2.65 -9.85 -15.66
CA SER A 114 3.04 -10.62 -16.84
C SER A 114 4.47 -11.17 -16.83
N ASP A 115 5.33 -10.66 -15.94
CA ASP A 115 6.73 -11.10 -15.84
C ASP A 115 6.85 -12.42 -15.07
N GLU A 116 7.14 -13.52 -15.76
CA GLU A 116 7.25 -14.86 -15.16
C GLU A 116 8.39 -15.00 -14.14
N GLU A 117 9.41 -14.15 -14.20
CA GLU A 117 10.51 -14.20 -13.23
C GLU A 117 10.13 -13.52 -11.90
N ILE A 118 9.08 -12.71 -11.84
CA ILE A 118 8.57 -12.14 -10.60
C ILE A 118 7.70 -13.19 -9.89
N THR A 119 8.14 -13.62 -8.72
CA THR A 119 7.45 -14.64 -7.91
C THR A 119 6.57 -14.04 -6.83
N HIS A 120 6.91 -12.84 -6.36
CA HIS A 120 6.24 -12.16 -5.25
C HIS A 120 5.99 -10.70 -5.58
N VAL A 121 4.83 -10.21 -5.18
CA VAL A 121 4.42 -8.81 -5.34
C VAL A 121 4.28 -8.17 -3.97
N ILE A 122 4.77 -6.94 -3.85
CA ILE A 122 4.57 -6.10 -2.67
C ILE A 122 3.78 -4.88 -3.11
N SER A 123 2.59 -4.69 -2.55
CA SER A 123 1.74 -3.53 -2.82
C SER A 123 1.77 -2.55 -1.64
N LEU A 124 2.30 -1.36 -1.92
CA LEU A 124 2.38 -0.22 -1.01
C LEU A 124 1.55 0.94 -1.56
N GLU A 125 0.45 0.61 -2.19
CA GLU A 125 -0.47 1.53 -2.86
C GLU A 125 -1.47 2.17 -1.89
N ARG A 126 -2.35 3.01 -2.43
CA ARG A 126 -3.52 3.48 -1.71
C ARG A 126 -4.58 2.40 -1.63
N HIS A 127 -5.45 2.50 -0.64
CA HIS A 127 -6.48 1.50 -0.34
C HIS A 127 -7.42 1.22 -1.53
N SER A 128 -7.75 2.26 -2.31
CA SER A 128 -8.59 2.16 -3.52
C SER A 128 -8.03 1.23 -4.60
N ASP A 129 -6.71 1.03 -4.64
CA ASP A 129 -6.04 0.23 -5.66
C ASP A 129 -5.88 -1.25 -5.24
N HIS A 130 -6.20 -1.59 -3.99
CA HIS A 130 -5.93 -2.91 -3.40
C HIS A 130 -6.72 -4.03 -4.07
N LEU A 131 -8.03 -3.84 -4.32
CA LEU A 131 -8.88 -4.86 -4.93
C LEU A 131 -8.33 -5.32 -6.29
N GLU A 132 -7.93 -4.38 -7.13
CA GLU A 132 -7.36 -4.69 -8.46
C GLU A 132 -6.07 -5.48 -8.33
N THR A 133 -5.18 -5.04 -7.46
CA THR A 133 -3.89 -5.68 -7.22
C THR A 133 -4.03 -7.10 -6.66
N ILE A 134 -4.99 -7.32 -5.75
CA ILE A 134 -5.32 -8.65 -5.23
C ILE A 134 -5.80 -9.56 -6.35
N LYS A 135 -6.76 -9.10 -7.16
CA LYS A 135 -7.28 -9.88 -8.30
C LYS A 135 -6.17 -10.28 -9.27
N LYS A 136 -5.33 -9.34 -9.66
CA LYS A 136 -4.20 -9.59 -10.58
C LYS A 136 -3.19 -10.58 -9.98
N SER A 137 -2.88 -10.44 -8.69
CA SER A 137 -1.95 -11.34 -8.01
C SER A 137 -2.47 -12.78 -7.98
N ILE A 138 -3.76 -12.96 -7.66
CA ILE A 138 -4.40 -14.27 -7.63
C ILE A 138 -4.40 -14.89 -9.04
N LEU A 139 -4.83 -14.13 -10.06
CA LEU A 139 -4.91 -14.63 -11.44
C LEU A 139 -3.55 -14.97 -12.04
N SER A 140 -2.52 -14.20 -11.72
CA SER A 140 -1.14 -14.45 -12.16
C SER A 140 -0.37 -15.44 -11.26
N LYS A 141 -1.03 -15.99 -10.22
CA LYS A 141 -0.45 -16.95 -9.24
C LYS A 141 0.80 -16.43 -8.54
N LYS A 142 0.88 -15.12 -8.30
CA LYS A 142 2.01 -14.50 -7.60
C LYS A 142 1.67 -14.30 -6.14
N ASN A 143 2.61 -14.64 -5.25
CA ASN A 143 2.47 -14.35 -3.83
C ASN A 143 2.39 -12.84 -3.60
N LEU A 144 1.56 -12.40 -2.67
CA LEU A 144 1.28 -10.99 -2.44
C LEU A 144 1.48 -10.61 -0.96
N LEU A 145 2.29 -9.59 -0.72
CA LEU A 145 2.22 -8.79 0.49
C LEU A 145 1.53 -7.48 0.13
N ILE A 146 0.41 -7.20 0.78
CA ILE A 146 -0.35 -5.96 0.55
C ILE A 146 -0.51 -5.18 1.84
N GLU A 147 -0.33 -3.87 1.78
CA GLU A 147 -0.58 -3.00 2.93
C GLU A 147 -2.03 -3.10 3.41
N LYS A 148 -2.20 -2.84 4.68
CA LYS A 148 -3.54 -2.78 5.29
C LYS A 148 -4.27 -1.47 4.88
N PRO A 149 -5.60 -1.44 4.86
CA PRO A 149 -6.53 -2.58 5.02
C PRO A 149 -6.57 -3.43 3.75
N LEU A 150 -7.03 -4.66 3.86
CA LEU A 150 -7.21 -5.54 2.69
C LEU A 150 -8.13 -4.90 1.65
N CYS A 151 -9.22 -4.30 2.12
CA CYS A 151 -10.21 -3.60 1.31
C CYS A 151 -10.93 -2.54 2.17
N THR A 152 -11.68 -1.63 1.54
CA THR A 152 -12.35 -0.52 2.21
C THR A 152 -13.87 -0.69 2.33
N SER A 153 -14.45 -1.65 1.60
CA SER A 153 -15.89 -1.90 1.58
C SER A 153 -16.25 -3.37 1.69
N ARG A 154 -17.49 -3.62 2.13
CA ARG A 154 -18.06 -4.97 2.19
C ARG A 154 -18.16 -5.59 0.79
N LYS A 155 -18.50 -4.79 -0.21
CA LYS A 155 -18.59 -5.24 -1.60
C LYS A 155 -17.25 -5.79 -2.09
N GLU A 156 -16.15 -5.04 -1.88
CA GLU A 156 -14.79 -5.48 -2.23
C GLU A 156 -14.41 -6.78 -1.50
N LEU A 157 -14.74 -6.88 -0.21
CA LEU A 157 -14.49 -8.10 0.56
C LEU A 157 -15.22 -9.30 -0.01
N ASP A 158 -16.49 -9.14 -0.40
CA ASP A 158 -17.28 -10.22 -0.96
C ASP A 158 -16.78 -10.63 -2.36
N GLU A 159 -16.29 -9.69 -3.16
CA GLU A 159 -15.61 -9.98 -4.44
C GLU A 159 -14.31 -10.76 -4.24
N ILE A 160 -13.49 -10.38 -3.26
CA ILE A 160 -12.25 -11.11 -2.92
C ILE A 160 -12.58 -12.54 -2.47
N LYS A 161 -13.57 -12.70 -1.59
CA LYS A 161 -14.01 -14.03 -1.11
C LYS A 161 -14.51 -14.91 -2.24
N LYS A 162 -15.30 -14.35 -3.15
CA LYS A 162 -15.80 -15.07 -4.32
C LYS A 162 -14.63 -15.58 -5.15
N LEU A 163 -13.67 -14.72 -5.47
CA LEU A 163 -12.50 -15.08 -6.26
C LEU A 163 -11.66 -16.19 -5.58
N ILE A 164 -11.45 -16.08 -4.27
CA ILE A 164 -10.71 -17.09 -3.50
C ILE A 164 -11.41 -18.46 -3.57
N ASN A 165 -12.74 -18.49 -3.49
CA ASN A 165 -13.50 -19.74 -3.54
C ASN A 165 -13.54 -20.38 -4.94
N GLU A 166 -13.31 -19.61 -6.01
CA GLU A 166 -13.32 -20.08 -7.40
C GLU A 166 -11.95 -20.61 -7.84
N ILE A 167 -10.89 -20.41 -7.06
CA ILE A 167 -9.52 -20.77 -7.45
C ILE A 167 -9.05 -22.02 -6.70
N ASN A 168 -8.59 -23.02 -7.47
CA ASN A 168 -8.09 -24.27 -6.93
C ASN A 168 -6.74 -24.12 -6.19
N GLN A 169 -5.89 -23.19 -6.62
CA GLN A 169 -4.57 -22.95 -6.03
C GLN A 169 -4.39 -21.48 -5.76
N LEU A 170 -4.65 -21.08 -4.52
CA LEU A 170 -4.47 -19.72 -4.05
C LEU A 170 -2.98 -19.44 -3.78
N PRO A 171 -2.40 -18.34 -4.33
CA PRO A 171 -1.09 -17.89 -3.90
C PRO A 171 -1.12 -17.42 -2.43
N PHE A 172 0.04 -17.37 -1.80
CA PHE A 172 0.14 -16.82 -0.45
C PHE A 172 -0.17 -15.32 -0.45
N ILE A 173 -1.13 -14.90 0.37
CA ILE A 173 -1.49 -13.48 0.52
C ILE A 173 -1.32 -13.07 1.97
N LEU A 174 -0.45 -12.09 2.20
CA LEU A 174 -0.19 -11.50 3.51
C LEU A 174 -0.67 -10.04 3.53
N VAL A 175 -1.57 -9.72 4.46
CA VAL A 175 -1.99 -8.34 4.72
C VAL A 175 -1.07 -7.70 5.76
N GLY A 176 -0.63 -6.48 5.52
CA GLY A 176 0.39 -5.74 6.25
C GLY A 176 0.01 -5.29 7.67
N HIS A 177 -0.69 -6.13 8.44
CA HIS A 177 -0.95 -5.88 9.86
C HIS A 177 0.33 -6.07 10.69
N ASN A 178 1.20 -5.08 10.68
CA ASN A 178 2.56 -5.16 11.19
C ASN A 178 2.69 -5.14 12.73
N ARG A 179 1.66 -4.69 13.48
CA ARG A 179 1.74 -4.55 14.95
C ARG A 179 1.95 -5.89 15.66
N ARG A 180 1.39 -6.98 15.12
CA ARG A 180 1.60 -8.33 15.64
C ARG A 180 3.07 -8.78 15.61
N TYR A 181 3.88 -8.17 14.76
CA TYR A 181 5.31 -8.49 14.61
C TYR A 181 6.21 -7.59 15.43
N SER A 182 5.66 -6.62 16.18
CA SER A 182 6.48 -5.77 17.06
C SER A 182 7.16 -6.61 18.15
N GLN A 183 8.37 -6.19 18.56
CA GLN A 183 9.14 -6.91 19.56
C GLN A 183 8.37 -7.06 20.88
N ILE A 184 7.66 -6.01 21.28
CA ILE A 184 6.83 -6.03 22.51
C ILE A 184 5.76 -7.12 22.45
N ILE A 185 5.03 -7.22 21.35
CA ILE A 185 3.98 -8.24 21.20
C ILE A 185 4.60 -9.64 21.11
N LYS A 186 5.72 -9.82 20.43
CA LYS A 186 6.43 -11.10 20.39
C LYS A 186 6.89 -11.57 21.77
N GLU A 187 7.37 -10.66 22.61
CA GLU A 187 7.76 -11.01 23.98
C GLU A 187 6.54 -11.23 24.89
N LEU A 188 5.47 -10.46 24.69
CA LEU A 188 4.22 -10.64 25.44
C LEU A 188 3.64 -12.05 25.24
N ILE A 189 3.48 -12.49 23.98
CA ILE A 189 2.86 -13.78 23.68
C ILE A 189 3.64 -14.99 24.21
N LYS A 190 4.97 -14.87 24.41
CA LYS A 190 5.78 -15.90 25.06
C LYS A 190 5.47 -16.10 26.53
N LYS A 191 4.88 -15.08 27.19
CA LYS A 191 4.57 -15.07 28.61
C LYS A 191 3.11 -15.38 28.93
N ILE A 192 2.26 -15.50 27.90
CA ILE A 192 0.84 -15.79 28.08
C ILE A 192 0.65 -17.30 28.29
N ASP A 193 -0.05 -17.65 29.37
CA ASP A 193 -0.60 -18.98 29.55
C ASP A 193 -1.93 -19.08 28.81
N TYR A 194 -1.96 -19.90 27.78
CA TYR A 194 -3.15 -20.14 26.96
C TYR A 194 -4.07 -21.25 27.50
N GLN A 195 -3.86 -21.72 28.72
CA GLN A 195 -4.71 -22.73 29.37
C GLN A 195 -6.03 -22.16 29.90
N SER A 196 -6.12 -20.85 30.07
CA SER A 196 -7.28 -20.15 30.60
C SER A 196 -7.72 -19.01 29.72
N PRO A 197 -9.04 -18.69 29.71
CA PRO A 197 -9.54 -17.47 29.06
C PRO A 197 -8.86 -16.22 29.62
N MET A 198 -8.70 -15.21 28.78
CA MET A 198 -8.02 -13.99 29.13
C MET A 198 -8.89 -12.75 28.94
N MET A 199 -8.55 -11.69 29.66
CA MET A 199 -9.08 -10.35 29.41
C MET A 199 -8.01 -9.48 28.77
N ILE A 200 -8.31 -8.91 27.59
CA ILE A 200 -7.41 -8.04 26.84
C ILE A 200 -8.03 -6.65 26.76
N ASN A 201 -7.31 -5.64 27.25
CA ASN A 201 -7.76 -4.25 27.11
C ASN A 201 -6.74 -3.43 26.29
N VAL A 202 -7.25 -2.80 25.23
CA VAL A 202 -6.46 -1.97 24.32
C VAL A 202 -7.06 -0.56 24.30
N SER A 203 -6.27 0.42 24.69
CA SER A 203 -6.66 1.83 24.69
C SER A 203 -5.75 2.63 23.77
N ILE A 204 -6.33 3.35 22.82
CA ILE A 204 -5.61 4.09 21.79
C ILE A 204 -6.05 5.55 21.78
N ASN A 205 -5.13 6.44 22.09
CA ASN A 205 -5.27 7.85 21.77
C ASN A 205 -4.60 8.13 20.44
N ALA A 206 -5.41 8.23 19.38
CA ALA A 206 -4.92 8.44 18.03
C ALA A 206 -4.65 9.91 17.69
N GLY A 207 -5.22 10.83 18.47
CA GLY A 207 -5.19 12.27 18.21
C GLY A 207 -6.01 12.70 17.00
N LYS A 208 -6.22 13.98 16.87
CA LYS A 208 -6.98 14.58 15.74
C LYS A 208 -6.22 14.49 14.43
N ILE A 209 -6.96 14.35 13.36
CA ILE A 209 -6.48 14.46 11.97
C ILE A 209 -7.31 15.58 11.34
N ASP A 210 -6.68 16.35 10.44
CA ASP A 210 -7.38 17.41 9.68
C ASP A 210 -8.52 16.84 8.86
N LYS A 211 -9.64 17.56 8.81
CA LYS A 211 -10.86 17.12 8.10
C LYS A 211 -10.63 16.86 6.61
N ASP A 212 -9.68 17.57 6.01
CA ASP A 212 -9.31 17.44 4.59
C ASP A 212 -8.31 16.32 4.32
N HIS A 213 -7.96 15.53 5.34
CA HIS A 213 -7.02 14.43 5.17
C HIS A 213 -7.64 13.33 4.30
N TRP A 214 -6.85 12.78 3.36
CA TRP A 214 -7.28 11.76 2.39
C TRP A 214 -7.98 10.54 3.03
N LEU A 215 -7.70 10.27 4.28
CA LEU A 215 -8.26 9.15 5.04
C LEU A 215 -9.79 9.27 5.22
N TYR A 216 -10.32 10.50 5.17
CA TYR A 216 -11.78 10.77 5.21
C TYR A 216 -12.43 10.75 3.83
N SER A 217 -11.64 10.68 2.75
CA SER A 217 -12.19 10.48 1.42
C SER A 217 -12.89 9.12 1.33
N LYS A 218 -14.14 9.11 0.89
CA LYS A 218 -14.92 7.89 0.66
C LYS A 218 -14.28 6.97 -0.37
N GLU A 219 -13.52 7.56 -1.29
CA GLU A 219 -12.90 6.86 -2.43
C GLU A 219 -11.53 6.28 -2.06
N GLU A 220 -10.76 6.92 -1.18
CA GLU A 220 -9.38 6.54 -0.90
C GLU A 220 -9.17 5.96 0.50
N GLY A 221 -9.83 6.48 1.53
CA GLY A 221 -9.49 6.19 2.93
C GLY A 221 -10.43 5.21 3.62
N GLY A 222 -11.72 5.28 3.33
CA GLY A 222 -12.76 4.50 4.00
C GLY A 222 -13.21 5.12 5.33
N ASN A 223 -12.43 5.08 6.37
CA ASN A 223 -12.54 5.74 7.67
C ASN A 223 -11.44 5.26 8.62
N ARG A 224 -11.36 5.84 9.82
CA ARG A 224 -10.33 5.47 10.81
C ARG A 224 -10.50 4.06 11.38
N ILE A 225 -11.72 3.53 11.45
CA ILE A 225 -11.95 2.15 11.90
C ILE A 225 -11.27 1.17 10.95
N ILE A 226 -11.52 1.32 9.66
CA ILE A 226 -10.94 0.43 8.63
C ILE A 226 -9.42 0.67 8.51
N SER A 227 -9.01 1.92 8.44
CA SER A 227 -7.62 2.28 8.15
C SER A 227 -6.67 2.14 9.34
N GLU A 228 -7.14 2.38 10.56
CA GLU A 228 -6.29 2.36 11.77
C GLU A 228 -6.70 1.26 12.76
N CYS A 229 -7.99 1.16 13.11
CA CYS A 229 -8.41 0.23 14.16
C CYS A 229 -8.29 -1.23 13.73
N SER A 230 -8.32 -1.53 12.44
CA SER A 230 -8.04 -2.87 11.91
C SER A 230 -6.71 -3.45 12.41
N HIS A 231 -5.68 -2.60 12.61
CA HIS A 231 -4.42 -3.01 13.21
C HIS A 231 -4.56 -3.54 14.65
N PHE A 232 -5.41 -2.91 15.45
CA PHE A 232 -5.59 -3.26 16.86
C PHE A 232 -6.51 -4.45 17.01
N ILE A 233 -7.54 -4.57 16.17
CA ILE A 233 -8.40 -5.74 16.10
C ILE A 233 -7.59 -6.98 15.68
N ASP A 234 -6.72 -6.82 14.69
CA ASP A 234 -5.79 -7.86 14.25
C ASP A 234 -4.83 -8.27 15.39
N MET A 235 -4.28 -7.31 16.11
CA MET A 235 -3.40 -7.53 17.26
C MET A 235 -4.13 -8.28 18.38
N ILE A 236 -5.36 -7.89 18.71
CA ILE A 236 -6.20 -8.58 19.70
C ILE A 236 -6.42 -10.06 19.29
N LYS A 237 -6.80 -10.32 18.05
CA LYS A 237 -6.94 -11.67 17.52
C LYS A 237 -5.64 -12.46 17.58
N PHE A 238 -4.53 -11.83 17.31
CA PHE A 238 -3.20 -12.45 17.35
C PHE A 238 -2.78 -12.82 18.77
N ILE A 239 -3.06 -11.95 19.74
CA ILE A 239 -2.77 -12.18 21.16
C ILE A 239 -3.68 -13.28 21.73
N SER A 240 -5.00 -13.21 21.47
CA SER A 240 -5.95 -14.16 22.02
C SER A 240 -5.84 -15.57 21.40
N LYS A 241 -5.34 -15.66 20.17
CA LYS A 241 -5.37 -16.87 19.33
C LYS A 241 -6.77 -17.47 19.18
N SER A 242 -7.81 -16.74 19.54
CA SER A 242 -9.20 -17.18 19.53
C SER A 242 -10.05 -16.36 18.57
N LYS A 243 -11.10 -16.94 18.05
CA LYS A 243 -12.03 -16.33 17.11
C LYS A 243 -12.97 -15.37 17.83
N ILE A 244 -13.17 -14.18 17.28
CA ILE A 244 -14.20 -13.26 17.76
C ILE A 244 -15.56 -13.77 17.28
N ASN A 245 -16.50 -14.01 18.18
CA ASN A 245 -17.84 -14.49 17.88
C ASN A 245 -18.93 -13.44 18.15
N LYS A 246 -18.68 -12.45 19.01
CA LYS A 246 -19.63 -11.39 19.32
C LYS A 246 -18.92 -10.04 19.42
N ILE A 247 -19.59 -9.00 18.95
CA ILE A 247 -19.09 -7.62 19.00
C ILE A 247 -20.20 -6.71 19.51
N SER A 248 -19.85 -5.84 20.48
CA SER A 248 -20.69 -4.73 20.93
C SER A 248 -19.86 -3.46 20.85
N ALA A 249 -20.43 -2.38 20.33
CA ALA A 249 -19.71 -1.12 20.17
C ALA A 249 -20.62 0.09 20.41
N ASN A 250 -20.05 1.11 21.05
CA ASN A 250 -20.72 2.37 21.33
C ASN A 250 -19.80 3.53 20.89
N GLY A 251 -20.32 4.44 20.07
CA GLY A 251 -19.64 5.65 19.65
C GLY A 251 -20.04 6.86 20.49
N LEU A 252 -19.11 7.79 20.64
CA LEU A 252 -19.34 9.07 21.31
C LEU A 252 -19.95 10.08 20.35
N GLY A 253 -20.98 10.81 20.78
CA GLY A 253 -21.56 11.95 20.05
C GLY A 253 -22.41 11.60 18.85
N SER A 254 -22.45 12.51 17.85
CA SER A 254 -23.20 12.36 16.61
C SER A 254 -22.57 11.32 15.66
N SER A 255 -23.28 10.99 14.58
CA SER A 255 -22.79 10.01 13.57
C SER A 255 -21.44 10.38 12.94
N GLU A 256 -21.12 11.67 12.83
CA GLU A 256 -19.87 12.13 12.24
C GLU A 256 -18.65 11.89 13.15
N VAL A 257 -18.86 11.95 14.47
CA VAL A 257 -17.81 11.75 15.47
C VAL A 257 -17.67 10.30 15.93
N LYS A 258 -18.69 9.47 15.70
CA LYS A 258 -18.71 8.05 16.13
C LYS A 258 -17.55 7.21 15.63
N PHE A 259 -17.05 7.53 14.44
CA PHE A 259 -15.92 6.77 13.84
C PHE A 259 -14.55 7.15 14.38
N GLU A 260 -14.46 8.20 15.18
CA GLU A 260 -13.20 8.66 15.78
C GLU A 260 -13.09 8.43 17.28
N ASN A 261 -14.24 8.27 17.95
CA ASN A 261 -14.29 8.07 19.39
C ASN A 261 -15.30 6.96 19.67
N PHE A 262 -14.83 5.78 20.03
CA PHE A 262 -15.70 4.66 20.32
C PHE A 262 -15.06 3.66 21.28
N SER A 263 -15.91 2.86 21.91
CA SER A 263 -15.52 1.70 22.70
C SER A 263 -16.18 0.46 22.09
N SER A 264 -15.42 -0.62 21.98
CA SER A 264 -15.90 -1.93 21.51
C SER A 264 -15.50 -3.02 22.47
N THR A 265 -16.38 -4.00 22.63
CA THR A 265 -16.11 -5.23 23.39
C THR A 265 -16.30 -6.42 22.45
N PHE A 266 -15.38 -7.38 22.54
CA PHE A 266 -15.37 -8.60 21.74
C PHE A 266 -15.42 -9.81 22.65
N SER A 267 -16.32 -10.74 22.39
CA SER A 267 -16.29 -12.07 23.01
C SER A 267 -15.61 -13.06 22.05
N HIS A 268 -14.88 -14.00 22.62
CA HIS A 268 -14.10 -14.99 21.86
C HIS A 268 -14.63 -16.40 22.11
N ASP A 269 -14.34 -17.34 21.19
CA ASP A 269 -14.83 -18.71 21.25
C ASP A 269 -14.32 -19.50 22.48
N ASP A 270 -13.14 -19.14 22.99
CA ASP A 270 -12.52 -19.74 24.18
C ASP A 270 -13.00 -19.13 25.50
N GLY A 271 -14.00 -18.24 25.47
CA GLY A 271 -14.48 -17.51 26.64
C GLY A 271 -13.69 -16.26 27.01
N SER A 272 -12.60 -15.95 26.30
CA SER A 272 -11.87 -14.70 26.49
C SER A 272 -12.73 -13.49 26.11
N VAL A 273 -12.44 -12.35 26.74
CA VAL A 273 -13.08 -11.05 26.44
C VAL A 273 -12.01 -10.04 26.14
N SER A 274 -12.21 -9.25 25.11
CA SER A 274 -11.33 -8.12 24.82
C SER A 274 -12.10 -6.83 24.61
N SER A 275 -11.44 -5.70 24.86
CA SER A 275 -12.00 -4.36 24.61
C SER A 275 -11.02 -3.52 23.83
N LEU A 276 -11.56 -2.69 22.96
CA LEU A 276 -10.81 -1.66 22.22
C LEU A 276 -11.47 -0.30 22.47
N MET A 277 -10.75 0.58 23.12
CA MET A 277 -11.10 1.97 23.28
C MET A 277 -10.26 2.80 22.31
N TYR A 278 -10.93 3.51 21.40
CA TYR A 278 -10.26 4.33 20.39
C TYR A 278 -10.82 5.75 20.46
N PHE A 279 -9.93 6.73 20.57
CA PHE A 279 -10.33 8.12 20.66
C PHE A 279 -9.31 9.05 19.99
N SER A 280 -9.83 10.14 19.44
CA SER A 280 -9.05 11.20 18.78
C SER A 280 -8.99 12.49 19.60
N GLU A 281 -9.81 12.60 20.64
CA GLU A 281 -9.89 13.78 21.51
C GLU A 281 -8.93 13.63 22.71
N GLY A 282 -8.51 14.79 23.28
CA GLY A 282 -7.65 14.84 24.43
C GLY A 282 -6.17 15.10 24.10
N SER A 283 -5.36 15.27 25.16
CA SER A 283 -3.91 15.45 25.04
C SER A 283 -3.21 14.13 24.76
N ARG A 284 -2.22 14.17 23.91
CA ARG A 284 -1.29 13.05 23.64
C ARG A 284 -0.23 12.96 24.72
#